data_1a93889808a89896fd69599835070cec
#
_entry.id   1a93889808a89896fd69599835070cec
#
_cell.length_a   1.000
_cell.length_b   1.000
_cell.length_c   1.000
_cell.angle_alpha   90.00
_cell.angle_beta   90.00
_cell.angle_gamma   90.00
#
_symmetry.space_group_name_H-M   'P 1'
#
loop_
_entity.id
_entity.type
_entity.pdbx_description
1 polymer ?
#
loop_
_entity_poly.entity_id
_entity_poly.type
_entity_poly.pdbx_seq_one_letter_code
_entity_poly.pdbx_strand_id
1 'polypeptide(L)'
;LQFCRKKWKMASFLQYKMNGIQWAVWKMEESLDALLLLLPGARRAFCEQELNRFVSERRKMEWLSVRVLLYSMLQEDKEIGYSPEGKPYLTDHSFFISISHTKGYVAVMLASSVPVGIDIEQYAQRVHKVCDRYVRPDEQVESYQGDITWGLLLHWSAKEAVFKRMENADADLRKLRLTHFIPQEEGTFQVQELVTAQQELYSVGYRDRKSVV
;
A
#
# COMPACT_ATOMS: atom_id res chain seq x y z
N LEU A 1 0.96 1.91 23.75
CA LEU A 1 1.66 1.91 22.44
C LEU A 1 3.00 1.22 22.61
N GLN A 2 3.06 -0.08 22.30
CA GLN A 2 4.29 -0.86 22.50
C GLN A 2 4.98 -0.98 21.14
N PHE A 3 5.97 -0.11 20.91
CA PHE A 3 6.90 -0.22 19.79
C PHE A 3 7.86 -1.39 20.05
N CYS A 4 7.62 -2.53 19.42
CA CYS A 4 8.57 -3.65 19.45
C CYS A 4 9.72 -3.38 18.49
N ARG A 5 10.78 -2.73 18.96
CA ARG A 5 12.06 -2.66 18.24
C ARG A 5 12.80 -3.99 18.38
N LYS A 6 12.49 -4.98 17.55
CA LYS A 6 13.35 -6.16 17.41
C LYS A 6 14.51 -5.85 16.46
N LYS A 7 15.68 -6.22 16.90
CA LYS A 7 17.05 -6.21 16.41
C LYS A 7 17.32 -6.45 14.92
N TRP A 8 16.70 -5.64 14.02
CA TRP A 8 17.14 -5.59 12.62
C TRP A 8 17.68 -4.17 12.39
N LYS A 9 19.01 -4.07 12.13
CA LYS A 9 19.64 -2.83 11.64
C LYS A 9 19.20 -2.61 10.20
N MET A 10 17.94 -2.19 9.99
CA MET A 10 17.41 -1.87 8.67
C MET A 10 17.01 -0.41 8.63
N ALA A 11 17.38 0.26 7.54
CA ALA A 11 17.02 1.63 7.28
C ALA A 11 15.49 1.75 7.17
N SER A 12 14.88 2.63 7.98
CA SER A 12 13.49 3.09 7.88
C SER A 12 12.39 2.05 7.67
N PHE A 13 12.18 1.19 8.67
CA PHE A 13 11.03 0.30 8.76
C PHE A 13 9.96 0.92 9.67
N LEU A 14 8.77 1.14 9.16
CA LEU A 14 7.60 1.54 9.92
C LEU A 14 6.60 0.40 9.98
N GLN A 15 6.21 -0.03 11.16
CA GLN A 15 5.21 -1.07 11.36
C GLN A 15 4.14 -0.60 12.36
N TYR A 16 2.89 -0.95 12.05
CA TYR A 16 1.73 -0.73 12.88
C TYR A 16 0.91 -2.00 13.00
N LYS A 17 0.38 -2.26 14.20
CA LYS A 17 -0.51 -3.40 14.46
C LYS A 17 -1.59 -3.01 15.44
N MET A 18 -2.84 -3.17 15.05
CA MET A 18 -4.01 -2.93 15.89
C MET A 18 -5.23 -3.72 15.37
N ASN A 19 -6.02 -4.29 16.30
CA ASN A 19 -7.32 -4.90 16.00
C ASN A 19 -7.31 -5.92 14.86
N GLY A 20 -6.29 -6.78 14.79
CA GLY A 20 -6.17 -7.80 13.74
C GLY A 20 -5.68 -7.28 12.38
N ILE A 21 -5.46 -5.98 12.25
CA ILE A 21 -4.86 -5.36 11.07
C ILE A 21 -3.41 -4.98 11.40
N GLN A 22 -2.52 -5.27 10.48
CA GLN A 22 -1.13 -4.82 10.55
C GLN A 22 -0.66 -4.33 9.19
N TRP A 23 0.12 -3.26 9.19
CA TRP A 23 0.76 -2.77 7.98
C TRP A 23 2.18 -2.32 8.26
N ALA A 24 2.98 -2.34 7.22
CA ALA A 24 4.36 -1.88 7.30
C ALA A 24 4.78 -1.21 5.99
N VAL A 25 5.69 -0.26 6.11
CA VAL A 25 6.32 0.45 5.01
C VAL A 25 7.83 0.28 5.13
N TRP A 26 8.47 -0.04 4.01
CA TRP A 26 9.92 -0.17 3.92
C TRP A 26 10.47 0.78 2.88
N LYS A 27 11.52 1.51 3.25
CA LYS A 27 12.35 2.27 2.31
C LYS A 27 13.41 1.34 1.71
N MET A 28 13.41 1.21 0.39
CA MET A 28 14.31 0.32 -0.34
C MET A 28 15.69 0.99 -0.51
N GLU A 29 16.58 0.79 0.45
CA GLU A 29 17.96 1.32 0.44
C GLU A 29 19.01 0.23 0.35
N GLU A 30 18.62 -1.03 0.54
CA GLU A 30 19.50 -2.19 0.48
C GLU A 30 19.74 -2.66 -0.95
N SER A 31 20.84 -3.38 -1.18
CA SER A 31 21.06 -4.11 -2.42
C SER A 31 20.20 -5.40 -2.49
N LEU A 32 20.00 -5.96 -3.69
CA LEU A 32 19.29 -7.23 -3.85
C LEU A 32 19.93 -8.34 -3.02
N ASP A 33 21.27 -8.43 -3.00
CA ASP A 33 21.99 -9.44 -2.23
C ASP A 33 21.76 -9.28 -0.72
N ALA A 34 21.76 -8.05 -0.22
CA ALA A 34 21.48 -7.78 1.18
C ALA A 34 20.04 -8.17 1.56
N LEU A 35 19.06 -7.91 0.68
CA LEU A 35 17.67 -8.32 0.89
C LEU A 35 17.53 -9.86 0.87
N LEU A 36 18.18 -10.55 -0.03
CA LEU A 36 18.17 -12.02 -0.12
C LEU A 36 18.71 -12.65 1.17
N LEU A 37 19.73 -12.06 1.80
CA LEU A 37 20.29 -12.54 3.06
C LEU A 37 19.32 -12.45 4.25
N LEU A 38 18.28 -11.64 4.16
CA LEU A 38 17.23 -11.51 5.19
C LEU A 38 16.19 -12.65 5.13
N LEU A 39 16.18 -13.44 4.05
CA LEU A 39 15.25 -14.54 3.86
C LEU A 39 15.86 -15.87 4.34
N PRO A 40 15.03 -16.83 4.79
CA PRO A 40 15.47 -18.22 5.04
C PRO A 40 16.07 -18.86 3.79
N GLY A 41 17.02 -19.80 3.96
CA GLY A 41 17.79 -20.37 2.85
C GLY A 41 16.93 -20.92 1.71
N ALA A 42 15.90 -21.70 2.01
CA ALA A 42 14.98 -22.25 0.99
C ALA A 42 14.25 -21.14 0.21
N ARG A 43 13.72 -20.12 0.92
CA ARG A 43 13.05 -18.97 0.29
C ARG A 43 14.03 -18.12 -0.50
N ARG A 44 15.26 -17.96 -0.03
CA ARG A 44 16.32 -17.24 -0.76
C ARG A 44 16.57 -17.86 -2.12
N ALA A 45 16.83 -19.18 -2.18
CA ALA A 45 17.08 -19.90 -3.44
C ALA A 45 15.90 -19.76 -4.42
N PHE A 46 14.66 -19.84 -3.93
CA PHE A 46 13.48 -19.57 -4.75
C PHE A 46 13.48 -18.13 -5.29
N CYS A 47 13.72 -17.14 -4.44
CA CYS A 47 13.73 -15.73 -4.84
C CYS A 47 14.85 -15.43 -5.85
N GLU A 48 16.04 -15.99 -5.68
CA GLU A 48 17.15 -15.87 -6.63
C GLU A 48 16.75 -16.36 -8.03
N GLN A 49 16.05 -17.50 -8.11
CA GLN A 49 15.55 -18.04 -9.37
C GLN A 49 14.47 -17.14 -10.00
N GLU A 50 13.50 -16.67 -9.21
CA GLU A 50 12.42 -15.80 -9.68
C GLU A 50 12.92 -14.43 -10.16
N LEU A 51 13.95 -13.87 -9.52
CA LEU A 51 14.55 -12.59 -9.91
C LEU A 51 15.10 -12.60 -11.34
N ASN A 52 15.54 -13.77 -11.85
CA ASN A 52 16.03 -13.91 -13.22
C ASN A 52 14.95 -13.69 -14.29
N ARG A 53 13.66 -13.75 -13.92
CA ARG A 53 12.53 -13.48 -14.83
C ARG A 53 12.30 -11.99 -15.09
N PHE A 54 12.86 -11.12 -14.27
CA PHE A 54 12.68 -9.68 -14.42
C PHE A 54 13.85 -9.04 -15.16
N VAL A 55 13.55 -8.26 -16.17
CA VAL A 55 14.54 -7.45 -16.90
C VAL A 55 14.88 -6.15 -16.11
N SER A 56 13.90 -5.56 -15.47
CA SER A 56 14.05 -4.28 -14.76
C SER A 56 14.58 -4.47 -13.34
N GLU A 57 15.72 -3.86 -13.01
CA GLU A 57 16.27 -3.86 -11.65
C GLU A 57 15.30 -3.23 -10.64
N ARG A 58 14.57 -2.19 -11.05
CA ARG A 58 13.51 -1.60 -10.22
C ARG A 58 12.44 -2.63 -9.87
N ARG A 59 11.97 -3.43 -10.83
CA ARG A 59 10.95 -4.46 -10.60
C ARG A 59 11.49 -5.59 -9.73
N LYS A 60 12.76 -5.99 -9.90
CA LYS A 60 13.42 -6.96 -8.99
C LYS A 60 13.40 -6.46 -7.55
N MET A 61 13.79 -5.19 -7.36
CA MET A 61 13.84 -4.56 -6.05
C MET A 61 12.46 -4.49 -5.40
N GLU A 62 11.44 -4.00 -6.10
CA GLU A 62 10.07 -3.92 -5.62
C GLU A 62 9.55 -5.33 -5.24
N TRP A 63 9.73 -6.32 -6.11
CA TRP A 63 9.26 -7.68 -5.94
C TRP A 63 9.90 -8.37 -4.72
N LEU A 64 11.22 -8.25 -4.58
CA LEU A 64 11.96 -8.85 -3.48
C LEU A 64 11.67 -8.15 -2.15
N SER A 65 11.64 -6.82 -2.14
CA SER A 65 11.37 -6.03 -0.93
C SER A 65 10.02 -6.35 -0.32
N VAL A 66 8.98 -6.56 -1.13
CA VAL A 66 7.65 -7.00 -0.64
C VAL A 66 7.75 -8.31 0.12
N ARG A 67 8.51 -9.29 -0.39
CA ARG A 67 8.65 -10.62 0.24
C ARG A 67 9.47 -10.57 1.52
N VAL A 68 10.53 -9.79 1.52
CA VAL A 68 11.33 -9.54 2.71
C VAL A 68 10.51 -8.80 3.78
N LEU A 69 9.71 -7.80 3.36
CA LEU A 69 8.82 -7.08 4.26
C LEU A 69 7.77 -8.00 4.88
N LEU A 70 7.11 -8.83 4.06
CA LEU A 70 6.13 -9.81 4.52
C LEU A 70 6.74 -10.79 5.54
N TYR A 71 7.92 -11.35 5.21
CA TYR A 71 8.66 -12.22 6.13
C TYR A 71 9.02 -11.49 7.44
N SER A 72 9.45 -10.25 7.34
CA SER A 72 9.79 -9.43 8.54
C SER A 72 8.57 -9.17 9.44
N MET A 73 7.37 -9.03 8.85
CA MET A 73 6.12 -8.82 9.59
C MET A 73 5.65 -10.08 10.31
N LEU A 74 5.71 -11.23 9.64
CA LEU A 74 5.12 -12.49 10.12
C LEU A 74 6.13 -13.41 10.79
N GLN A 75 7.42 -13.31 10.46
CA GLN A 75 8.47 -14.28 10.82
C GLN A 75 8.13 -15.71 10.34
N GLU A 76 7.31 -15.79 9.32
CA GLU A 76 6.86 -17.01 8.64
C GLU A 76 7.06 -16.87 7.15
N ASP A 77 7.41 -17.97 6.50
CA ASP A 77 7.53 -18.02 5.05
C ASP A 77 6.12 -18.15 4.43
N LYS A 78 5.68 -17.09 3.77
CA LYS A 78 4.38 -17.03 3.09
C LYS A 78 4.57 -16.80 1.60
N GLU A 79 3.81 -17.52 0.81
CA GLU A 79 3.81 -17.38 -0.64
C GLU A 79 2.71 -16.43 -1.10
N ILE A 80 3.07 -15.51 -2.02
CA ILE A 80 2.15 -14.55 -2.61
C ILE A 80 1.78 -15.05 -4.00
N GLY A 81 0.51 -15.38 -4.19
CA GLY A 81 -0.13 -15.58 -5.48
C GLY A 81 -0.80 -14.30 -6.00
N TYR A 82 -1.21 -14.33 -7.26
CA TYR A 82 -1.97 -13.23 -7.89
C TYR A 82 -3.17 -13.79 -8.63
N SER A 83 -4.32 -13.17 -8.46
CA SER A 83 -5.54 -13.50 -9.23
C SER A 83 -5.37 -13.12 -10.72
N PRO A 84 -6.27 -13.55 -11.60
CA PRO A 84 -6.27 -13.11 -13.01
C PRO A 84 -6.34 -11.59 -13.18
N GLU A 85 -6.98 -10.89 -12.24
CA GLU A 85 -7.09 -9.42 -12.18
C GLU A 85 -5.85 -8.76 -11.58
N GLY A 86 -4.84 -9.55 -11.17
CA GLY A 86 -3.59 -9.07 -10.59
C GLY A 86 -3.63 -8.74 -9.09
N LYS A 87 -4.71 -9.13 -8.38
CA LYS A 87 -4.80 -8.92 -6.92
C LYS A 87 -3.93 -9.93 -6.17
N PRO A 88 -3.10 -9.47 -5.20
CA PRO A 88 -2.30 -10.37 -4.40
C PRO A 88 -3.16 -11.14 -3.39
N TYR A 89 -2.81 -12.40 -3.15
CA TYR A 89 -3.33 -13.21 -2.07
C TYR A 89 -2.22 -14.10 -1.49
N LEU A 90 -2.38 -14.54 -0.24
CA LEU A 90 -1.52 -15.57 0.33
C LEU A 90 -2.05 -16.94 -0.08
N THR A 91 -1.19 -17.85 -0.57
CA THR A 91 -1.63 -19.16 -1.08
C THR A 91 -2.23 -20.05 0.00
N ASP A 92 -1.89 -19.82 1.26
CA ASP A 92 -2.45 -20.50 2.43
C ASP A 92 -3.70 -19.82 3.01
N HIS A 93 -4.13 -18.70 2.42
CA HIS A 93 -5.28 -17.91 2.85
C HIS A 93 -5.28 -17.48 4.33
N SER A 94 -4.11 -17.44 4.98
CA SER A 94 -3.98 -17.10 6.40
C SER A 94 -4.31 -15.65 6.72
N PHE A 95 -4.14 -14.74 5.74
CA PHE A 95 -4.46 -13.32 5.82
C PHE A 95 -4.96 -12.78 4.48
N PHE A 96 -5.83 -11.79 4.53
CA PHE A 96 -6.00 -10.85 3.43
C PHE A 96 -4.76 -9.98 3.33
N ILE A 97 -4.29 -9.74 2.11
CA ILE A 97 -3.08 -8.94 1.84
C ILE A 97 -3.37 -7.85 0.83
N SER A 98 -2.81 -6.68 1.06
CA SER A 98 -2.73 -5.59 0.08
C SER A 98 -1.31 -5.07 -0.01
N ILE A 99 -0.88 -4.74 -1.22
CA ILE A 99 0.48 -4.32 -1.53
C ILE A 99 0.45 -3.02 -2.31
N SER A 100 1.33 -2.10 -1.97
CA SER A 100 1.58 -0.91 -2.76
C SER A 100 3.08 -0.61 -2.83
N HIS A 101 3.49 0.10 -3.86
CA HIS A 101 4.86 0.56 -4.01
C HIS A 101 4.91 1.88 -4.76
N THR A 102 5.80 2.74 -4.35
CA THR A 102 6.19 3.97 -5.05
C THR A 102 7.71 4.02 -5.17
N LYS A 103 8.27 5.05 -5.80
CA LYS A 103 9.71 5.14 -5.99
C LYS A 103 10.45 5.06 -4.64
N GLY A 104 11.23 4.00 -4.44
CA GLY A 104 12.04 3.80 -3.23
C GLY A 104 11.28 3.27 -2.01
N TYR A 105 9.99 2.93 -2.12
CA TYR A 105 9.19 2.40 -1.01
C TYR A 105 8.28 1.27 -1.43
N VAL A 106 8.07 0.33 -0.51
CA VAL A 106 7.03 -0.69 -0.57
C VAL A 106 6.20 -0.66 0.71
N ALA A 107 4.92 -0.98 0.58
CA ALA A 107 3.99 -1.11 1.69
C ALA A 107 3.23 -2.43 1.59
N VAL A 108 3.02 -3.08 2.74
CA VAL A 108 2.21 -4.30 2.87
C VAL A 108 1.23 -4.10 4.01
N MET A 109 -0.03 -4.48 3.78
CA MET A 109 -1.09 -4.53 4.79
C MET A 109 -1.68 -5.91 4.84
N LEU A 110 -1.93 -6.41 6.06
CA LEU A 110 -2.47 -7.72 6.35
C LEU A 110 -3.65 -7.61 7.33
N ALA A 111 -4.68 -8.42 7.13
CA ALA A 111 -5.73 -8.63 8.11
C ALA A 111 -6.20 -10.09 8.12
N SER A 112 -6.57 -10.59 9.30
CA SER A 112 -6.98 -11.99 9.47
C SER A 112 -8.43 -12.28 9.10
N SER A 113 -9.30 -11.27 9.09
CA SER A 113 -10.74 -11.48 9.02
C SER A 113 -11.49 -10.64 7.98
N VAL A 114 -10.88 -9.64 7.41
CA VAL A 114 -11.52 -8.73 6.46
C VAL A 114 -10.58 -8.34 5.33
N PRO A 115 -11.07 -8.12 4.10
CA PRO A 115 -10.29 -7.54 3.03
C PRO A 115 -9.71 -6.18 3.42
N VAL A 116 -8.50 -5.89 2.96
CA VAL A 116 -7.77 -4.64 3.25
C VAL A 116 -7.23 -4.02 1.98
N GLY A 117 -6.98 -2.72 2.05
CA GLY A 117 -6.33 -1.97 0.98
C GLY A 117 -5.33 -0.97 1.54
N ILE A 118 -4.15 -0.92 0.96
CA ILE A 118 -3.12 0.07 1.27
C ILE A 118 -2.62 0.71 -0.02
N ASP A 119 -2.37 2.00 0.06
CA ASP A 119 -1.66 2.73 -0.97
C ASP A 119 -0.54 3.56 -0.37
N ILE A 120 0.50 3.82 -1.15
CA ILE A 120 1.65 4.64 -0.78
C ILE A 120 2.07 5.48 -1.98
N GLU A 121 2.11 6.79 -1.81
CA GLU A 121 2.49 7.72 -2.85
C GLU A 121 3.54 8.72 -2.39
N GLN A 122 4.41 9.13 -3.30
CA GLN A 122 5.32 10.25 -3.08
C GLN A 122 4.71 11.54 -3.60
N TYR A 123 5.02 12.63 -2.90
CA TYR A 123 4.67 13.96 -3.39
C TYR A 123 5.16 14.18 -4.83
N ALA A 124 4.25 14.45 -5.73
CA ALA A 124 4.55 14.68 -7.13
C ALA A 124 3.50 15.55 -7.83
N GLN A 125 3.93 16.56 -8.55
CA GLN A 125 3.07 17.48 -9.32
C GLN A 125 2.27 16.78 -10.45
N ARG A 126 2.61 15.54 -10.79
CA ARG A 126 1.90 14.78 -11.83
C ARG A 126 0.42 14.57 -11.55
N VAL A 127 0.01 14.58 -10.28
CA VAL A 127 -1.40 14.39 -9.89
C VAL A 127 -2.32 15.46 -10.46
N HIS A 128 -1.81 16.69 -10.68
CA HIS A 128 -2.56 17.78 -11.33
C HIS A 128 -2.95 17.44 -12.78
N LYS A 129 -2.10 16.69 -13.49
CA LYS A 129 -2.32 16.35 -14.90
C LYS A 129 -3.36 15.25 -15.10
N VAL A 130 -3.67 14.53 -14.03
CA VAL A 130 -4.56 13.35 -14.09
C VAL A 130 -5.75 13.46 -13.13
N CYS A 131 -5.90 14.58 -12.42
CA CYS A 131 -6.95 14.76 -11.41
C CYS A 131 -8.36 14.49 -11.96
N ASP A 132 -8.66 14.88 -13.19
CA ASP A 132 -9.94 14.62 -13.85
C ASP A 132 -10.28 13.15 -13.99
N ARG A 133 -9.30 12.25 -13.83
CA ARG A 133 -9.51 10.79 -13.91
C ARG A 133 -9.99 10.19 -12.60
N TYR A 134 -9.86 10.90 -11.48
CA TYR A 134 -10.21 10.37 -10.17
C TYR A 134 -10.96 11.36 -9.27
N VAL A 135 -10.77 12.67 -9.41
CA VAL A 135 -11.57 13.67 -8.68
C VAL A 135 -12.91 13.86 -9.40
N ARG A 136 -13.98 13.81 -8.63
CA ARG A 136 -15.34 14.01 -9.14
C ARG A 136 -15.72 15.49 -9.07
N PRO A 137 -16.66 15.96 -9.92
CA PRO A 137 -17.14 17.35 -9.85
C PRO A 137 -17.86 17.72 -8.54
N ASP A 138 -18.36 16.70 -7.82
CA ASP A 138 -19.05 16.85 -6.52
C ASP A 138 -18.11 16.63 -5.32
N GLU A 139 -16.81 16.49 -5.52
CA GLU A 139 -15.79 16.46 -4.47
C GLU A 139 -15.10 17.81 -4.35
N GLN A 140 -14.84 18.22 -3.10
CA GLN A 140 -14.05 19.39 -2.79
C GLN A 140 -12.66 18.96 -2.32
N VAL A 141 -11.64 19.36 -3.07
CA VAL A 141 -10.25 19.09 -2.71
C VAL A 141 -9.70 20.26 -1.90
N GLU A 142 -9.32 19.99 -0.67
CA GLU A 142 -8.74 20.98 0.22
C GLU A 142 -7.22 20.99 0.14
N SER A 143 -6.62 22.16 0.35
CA SER A 143 -5.17 22.30 0.43
C SER A 143 -4.64 21.94 1.82
N TYR A 144 -3.43 21.41 1.87
CA TYR A 144 -2.68 21.20 3.10
C TYR A 144 -1.46 22.11 3.12
N GLN A 145 -1.35 22.94 4.16
CA GLN A 145 -0.28 23.95 4.29
C GLN A 145 -0.16 24.89 3.06
N GLY A 146 -1.30 25.22 2.44
CA GLY A 146 -1.35 26.07 1.25
C GLY A 146 -1.03 25.36 -0.07
N ASP A 147 -0.82 24.06 -0.07
CA ASP A 147 -0.52 23.26 -1.28
C ASP A 147 -1.67 22.27 -1.56
N ILE A 148 -2.34 22.47 -2.70
CA ILE A 148 -3.43 21.62 -3.18
C ILE A 148 -2.94 20.24 -3.64
N THR A 149 -1.64 20.07 -3.96
CA THR A 149 -1.05 18.81 -4.42
C THR A 149 -1.27 17.70 -3.38
N TRP A 150 -1.18 18.02 -2.09
CA TRP A 150 -1.44 17.08 -1.01
C TRP A 150 -2.89 16.60 -0.98
N GLY A 151 -3.84 17.51 -1.14
CA GLY A 151 -5.26 17.16 -1.24
C GLY A 151 -5.52 16.23 -2.42
N LEU A 152 -4.94 16.52 -3.58
CA LEU A 152 -5.04 15.67 -4.76
C LEU A 152 -4.42 14.28 -4.55
N LEU A 153 -3.22 14.22 -3.91
CA LEU A 153 -2.58 12.94 -3.57
C LEU A 153 -3.42 12.11 -2.61
N LEU A 154 -4.01 12.72 -1.58
CA LEU A 154 -4.89 12.03 -0.64
C LEU A 154 -6.13 11.47 -1.33
N HIS A 155 -6.75 12.22 -2.26
CA HIS A 155 -7.87 11.71 -3.07
C HIS A 155 -7.46 10.52 -3.93
N TRP A 156 -6.30 10.59 -4.60
CA TRP A 156 -5.76 9.51 -5.40
C TRP A 156 -5.51 8.27 -4.55
N SER A 157 -4.65 8.40 -3.53
CA SER A 157 -4.19 7.30 -2.70
C SER A 157 -5.34 6.61 -1.94
N ALA A 158 -6.31 7.40 -1.44
CA ALA A 158 -7.48 6.85 -0.78
C ALA A 158 -8.34 5.99 -1.72
N LYS A 159 -8.58 6.47 -2.94
CA LYS A 159 -9.35 5.73 -3.95
C LYS A 159 -8.63 4.47 -4.40
N GLU A 160 -7.32 4.53 -4.58
CA GLU A 160 -6.49 3.36 -4.88
C GLU A 160 -6.54 2.32 -3.73
N ALA A 161 -6.45 2.76 -2.48
CA ALA A 161 -6.53 1.86 -1.33
C ALA A 161 -7.91 1.18 -1.25
N VAL A 162 -9.00 1.94 -1.43
CA VAL A 162 -10.36 1.38 -1.43
C VAL A 162 -10.56 0.45 -2.63
N PHE A 163 -10.10 0.83 -3.83
CA PHE A 163 -10.15 -0.02 -5.02
C PHE A 163 -9.44 -1.36 -4.80
N LYS A 164 -8.26 -1.36 -4.17
CA LYS A 164 -7.52 -2.59 -3.83
C LYS A 164 -8.29 -3.48 -2.83
N ARG A 165 -9.07 -2.88 -1.93
CA ARG A 165 -9.90 -3.61 -0.96
C ARG A 165 -11.15 -4.24 -1.60
N MET A 166 -11.75 -3.59 -2.59
CA MET A 166 -12.98 -4.07 -3.23
C MET A 166 -12.74 -5.33 -4.05
N GLU A 167 -13.62 -6.33 -3.95
CA GLU A 167 -13.48 -7.60 -4.70
C GLU A 167 -13.77 -7.44 -6.18
N ASN A 168 -14.81 -6.69 -6.53
CA ASN A 168 -15.28 -6.48 -7.90
C ASN A 168 -15.25 -5.01 -8.28
N ALA A 169 -14.06 -4.39 -8.21
CA ALA A 169 -13.94 -2.98 -8.51
C ALA A 169 -13.84 -2.75 -10.03
N ASP A 170 -14.70 -1.88 -10.55
CA ASP A 170 -14.50 -1.25 -11.84
C ASP A 170 -13.30 -0.28 -11.72
N ALA A 171 -12.43 -0.27 -12.73
CA ALA A 171 -11.21 0.54 -12.72
C ALA A 171 -11.44 2.07 -12.73
N ASP A 172 -12.69 2.54 -12.82
CA ASP A 172 -12.99 3.99 -12.77
C ASP A 172 -13.04 4.50 -11.34
N LEU A 173 -11.95 5.15 -10.89
CA LEU A 173 -11.85 5.74 -9.54
C LEU A 173 -12.88 6.87 -9.29
N ARG A 174 -13.54 7.41 -10.31
CA ARG A 174 -14.65 8.34 -10.13
C ARG A 174 -15.92 7.68 -9.61
N LYS A 175 -15.99 6.35 -9.59
CA LYS A 175 -17.03 5.59 -8.90
C LYS A 175 -16.81 5.50 -7.38
N LEU A 176 -15.76 6.12 -6.87
CA LEU A 176 -15.48 6.32 -5.46
C LEU A 176 -15.62 7.81 -5.13
N ARG A 177 -16.29 8.13 -4.03
CA ARG A 177 -16.50 9.51 -3.57
C ARG A 177 -15.97 9.68 -2.15
N LEU A 178 -15.02 10.58 -1.96
CA LEU A 178 -14.57 10.96 -0.63
C LEU A 178 -15.58 11.89 0.03
N THR A 179 -15.84 11.70 1.32
CA THR A 179 -16.48 12.72 2.14
C THR A 179 -15.54 13.91 2.30
N HIS A 180 -16.10 15.11 2.41
CA HIS A 180 -15.29 16.32 2.65
C HIS A 180 -14.45 16.16 3.92
N PHE A 181 -13.18 16.53 3.85
CA PHE A 181 -12.24 16.54 4.98
C PHE A 181 -11.20 17.64 4.80
N ILE A 182 -10.64 18.08 5.92
CA ILE A 182 -9.53 19.04 5.95
C ILE A 182 -8.25 18.25 6.18
N PRO A 183 -7.29 18.25 5.23
CA PRO A 183 -6.03 17.51 5.36
C PRO A 183 -5.20 17.98 6.56
N GLN A 184 -4.62 17.02 7.26
CA GLN A 184 -3.68 17.18 8.37
C GLN A 184 -2.46 16.25 8.16
N GLU A 185 -1.50 16.23 9.09
CA GLU A 185 -0.38 15.29 9.05
C GLU A 185 -0.85 13.82 9.11
N GLU A 186 -1.91 13.56 9.86
CA GLU A 186 -2.61 12.27 9.89
C GLU A 186 -4.09 12.47 10.17
N GLY A 187 -4.91 11.55 9.72
CA GLY A 187 -6.33 11.63 9.94
C GLY A 187 -7.11 10.45 9.36
N THR A 188 -8.43 10.59 9.40
CA THR A 188 -9.36 9.62 8.83
C THR A 188 -10.48 10.34 8.11
N PHE A 189 -10.99 9.75 7.05
CA PHE A 189 -12.19 10.18 6.34
C PHE A 189 -12.91 8.95 5.75
N GLN A 190 -14.07 9.18 5.14
CA GLN A 190 -14.85 8.11 4.53
C GLN A 190 -14.76 8.19 3.01
N VAL A 191 -14.75 7.02 2.37
CA VAL A 191 -14.88 6.86 0.93
C VAL A 191 -16.11 6.02 0.67
N GLN A 192 -17.05 6.56 -0.09
CA GLN A 192 -18.26 5.86 -0.54
C GLN A 192 -18.01 5.23 -1.91
N GLU A 193 -18.31 3.94 -2.06
CA GLU A 193 -18.38 3.34 -3.38
C GLU A 193 -19.75 3.61 -4.02
N LEU A 194 -19.79 3.85 -5.32
CA LEU A 194 -21.00 4.15 -6.09
C LEU A 194 -21.23 3.10 -7.19
N VAL A 195 -20.65 1.92 -7.01
CA VAL A 195 -20.74 0.78 -7.97
C VAL A 195 -21.93 -0.10 -7.65
N THR A 196 -22.13 -0.38 -6.36
CA THR A 196 -23.19 -1.27 -5.89
C THR A 196 -24.42 -0.52 -5.39
N ALA A 197 -25.54 -1.21 -5.26
CA ALA A 197 -26.75 -0.62 -4.67
C ALA A 197 -26.58 -0.30 -3.18
N GLN A 198 -25.65 -0.97 -2.49
CA GLN A 198 -25.35 -0.77 -1.06
C GLN A 198 -24.63 0.55 -0.80
N GLN A 199 -23.85 1.03 -1.77
CA GLN A 199 -23.05 2.27 -1.65
C GLN A 199 -22.22 2.29 -0.36
N GLU A 200 -21.46 1.21 -0.14
CA GLU A 200 -20.72 0.96 1.10
C GLU A 200 -19.75 2.10 1.42
N LEU A 201 -19.62 2.41 2.71
CA LEU A 201 -18.69 3.41 3.23
C LEU A 201 -17.44 2.72 3.80
N TYR A 202 -16.28 3.12 3.30
CA TYR A 202 -14.98 2.65 3.75
C TYR A 202 -14.30 3.73 4.58
N SER A 203 -13.87 3.36 5.79
CA SER A 203 -13.02 4.24 6.60
C SER A 203 -11.57 4.15 6.13
N VAL A 204 -10.99 5.28 5.76
CA VAL A 204 -9.61 5.39 5.30
C VAL A 204 -8.81 6.22 6.29
N GLY A 205 -7.77 5.63 6.87
CA GLY A 205 -6.76 6.34 7.64
C GLY A 205 -5.59 6.74 6.75
N TYR A 206 -5.03 7.92 6.95
CA TYR A 206 -3.86 8.40 6.21
C TYR A 206 -2.83 9.02 7.14
N ARG A 207 -1.59 9.06 6.68
CA ARG A 207 -0.48 9.71 7.37
C ARG A 207 0.55 10.24 6.38
N ASP A 208 0.89 11.52 6.48
CA ASP A 208 2.04 12.11 5.80
C ASP A 208 3.34 11.74 6.53
N ARG A 209 4.38 11.43 5.78
CA ARG A 209 5.72 11.12 6.26
C ARG A 209 6.78 11.89 5.46
N LYS A 210 6.69 13.23 5.48
CA LYS A 210 7.68 14.11 4.84
C LYS A 210 7.92 13.73 3.37
N SER A 211 6.89 13.87 2.55
CA SER A 211 6.88 13.59 1.10
C SER A 211 6.42 12.18 0.69
N VAL A 212 5.92 11.35 1.61
CA VAL A 212 5.29 10.06 1.33
C VAL A 212 3.95 9.99 2.05
N VAL A 213 2.89 9.71 1.32
CA VAL A 213 1.52 9.53 1.83
C VAL A 213 1.13 8.07 1.68
#